data_26c504696f81ae011cce49d35ec52913
#
_entry.id   26c504696f81ae011cce49d35ec52913
#
_cell.length_a   1.000
_cell.length_b   1.000
_cell.length_c   1.000
_cell.angle_alpha   90.00
_cell.angle_beta   90.00
_cell.angle_gamma   90.00
#
_symmetry.space_group_name_H-M   'P 1'
#
loop_
_entity.id
_entity.type
_entity.pdbx_description
1 polymer ?
#
loop_
_entity_poly.entity_id
_entity_poly.type
_entity_poly.pdbx_seq_one_letter_code
_entity_poly.pdbx_strand_id
1 'polypeptide(L)'
;AGVVPTSSFKSGDLRMNFNQDLNDKLILEARMSGYISSTNFAESGDLIGGSNQSFIKNLISFRPIITEEFEDFGEDLDLSNPYSWINDFEDISKESRYIGNIGLTYKLPVQGLRYQVKIGGNIRNKERRRFFGTTTWLGNNANGALQITGLNNSSFQVNNFLRFNRTLKRKHRINSVLGVTYDVRKVSNNIYAVEDFV
;
A
#
# COMPACT_ATOMS: atom_id res chain seq x y z
N ALA A 1 3.78 -17.89 7.32
CA ALA A 1 3.67 -17.70 8.77
C ALA A 1 4.95 -17.00 9.22
N GLY A 2 4.82 -15.94 10.01
CA GLY A 2 5.96 -15.24 10.60
C GLY A 2 6.47 -15.95 11.86
N VAL A 3 7.55 -15.42 12.43
CA VAL A 3 8.12 -15.92 13.70
C VAL A 3 7.11 -15.75 14.84
N VAL A 4 6.28 -14.70 14.79
CA VAL A 4 5.19 -14.49 15.75
C VAL A 4 3.91 -15.14 15.23
N PRO A 5 3.20 -15.93 16.07
CA PRO A 5 2.04 -16.74 15.62
C PRO A 5 0.94 -15.96 14.92
N THR A 6 0.69 -14.71 15.31
CA THR A 6 -0.34 -13.84 14.74
C THR A 6 0.07 -13.12 13.46
N SER A 7 1.37 -13.14 13.11
CA SER A 7 1.85 -12.44 11.93
C SER A 7 1.63 -13.25 10.65
N SER A 8 1.10 -12.61 9.62
CA SER A 8 0.92 -13.25 8.33
C SER A 8 0.92 -12.22 7.19
N PHE A 9 1.37 -12.65 6.02
CA PHE A 9 1.28 -11.90 4.79
C PHE A 9 0.76 -12.79 3.67
N LYS A 10 -0.27 -12.31 2.99
CA LYS A 10 -0.84 -12.97 1.81
C LYS A 10 -0.95 -11.93 0.70
N SER A 11 -0.53 -12.27 -0.51
CA SER A 11 -0.67 -11.40 -1.66
C SER A 11 -0.95 -12.20 -2.93
N GLY A 12 -1.60 -11.54 -3.88
CA GLY A 12 -1.80 -12.03 -5.22
C GLY A 12 -1.66 -10.89 -6.21
N ASP A 13 -1.04 -11.15 -7.36
CA ASP A 13 -0.96 -10.21 -8.46
C ASP A 13 -1.33 -10.87 -9.79
N LEU A 14 -1.96 -10.07 -10.65
CA LEU A 14 -2.29 -10.43 -12.02
C LEU A 14 -1.78 -9.32 -12.95
N ARG A 15 -1.10 -9.71 -14.02
CA ARG A 15 -0.63 -8.77 -15.04
C ARG A 15 -1.01 -9.26 -16.42
N MET A 16 -1.54 -8.35 -17.21
CA MET A 16 -1.92 -8.58 -18.60
C MET A 16 -1.26 -7.52 -19.47
N ASN A 17 -0.60 -7.96 -20.54
CA ASN A 17 -0.01 -7.08 -21.54
C ASN A 17 -0.53 -7.52 -22.90
N PHE A 18 -1.05 -6.56 -23.63
CA PHE A 18 -1.55 -6.73 -24.97
C PHE A 18 -0.85 -5.74 -25.89
N ASN A 19 -0.34 -6.23 -27.00
CA ASN A 19 0.27 -5.40 -28.04
C ASN A 19 -0.17 -5.95 -29.40
N GLN A 20 -0.83 -5.11 -30.18
CA GLN A 20 -1.43 -5.49 -31.44
C GLN A 20 -1.18 -4.43 -32.50
N ASP A 21 -0.63 -4.84 -33.62
CA ASP A 21 -0.64 -4.06 -34.84
C ASP A 21 -2.02 -4.19 -35.48
N LEU A 22 -2.83 -3.13 -35.39
CA LEU A 22 -4.18 -3.11 -35.98
C LEU A 22 -4.10 -3.00 -37.51
N ASN A 23 -3.10 -2.27 -37.99
CA ASN A 23 -2.73 -2.18 -39.39
C ASN A 23 -1.28 -1.65 -39.52
N ASP A 24 -0.78 -1.46 -40.74
CA ASP A 24 0.58 -1.00 -41.01
C ASP A 24 0.94 0.34 -40.33
N LYS A 25 -0.07 1.14 -39.97
CA LYS A 25 0.11 2.47 -39.42
C LYS A 25 -0.32 2.61 -37.97
N LEU A 26 -1.09 1.67 -37.42
CA LEU A 26 -1.73 1.81 -36.12
C LEU A 26 -1.36 0.64 -35.19
N ILE A 27 -0.78 0.97 -34.04
CA ILE A 27 -0.38 0.02 -33.03
C ILE A 27 -1.16 0.33 -31.74
N LEU A 28 -1.79 -0.70 -31.18
CA LEU A 28 -2.50 -0.65 -29.91
C LEU A 28 -1.67 -1.39 -28.84
N GLU A 29 -1.42 -0.73 -27.73
CA GLU A 29 -0.82 -1.29 -26.54
C GLU A 29 -1.80 -1.18 -25.37
N ALA A 30 -2.04 -2.26 -24.64
CA ALA A 30 -2.81 -2.22 -23.40
C ALA A 30 -2.06 -2.99 -22.32
N ARG A 31 -2.00 -2.42 -21.13
CA ARG A 31 -1.38 -3.04 -19.96
C ARG A 31 -2.28 -2.88 -18.78
N MET A 32 -2.52 -3.96 -18.08
CA MET A 32 -3.31 -3.99 -16.85
C MET A 32 -2.57 -4.78 -15.80
N SER A 33 -2.60 -4.31 -14.57
CA SER A 33 -2.13 -5.05 -13.42
C SER A 33 -3.06 -4.83 -12.24
N GLY A 34 -3.35 -5.91 -11.52
CA GLY A 34 -4.08 -5.93 -10.27
C GLY A 34 -3.21 -6.54 -9.18
N TYR A 35 -3.20 -5.96 -8.02
CA TYR A 35 -2.51 -6.44 -6.83
C TYR A 35 -3.45 -6.35 -5.64
N ILE A 36 -3.49 -7.42 -4.87
CA ILE A 36 -4.20 -7.46 -3.58
C ILE A 36 -3.29 -8.03 -2.52
N SER A 37 -3.36 -7.52 -1.31
CA SER A 37 -2.65 -8.08 -0.17
C SER A 37 -3.43 -7.94 1.12
N SER A 38 -3.16 -8.86 2.04
CA SER A 38 -3.61 -8.82 3.42
C SER A 38 -2.44 -9.13 4.32
N THR A 39 -2.19 -8.25 5.28
CA THR A 39 -1.09 -8.37 6.26
C THR A 39 -1.67 -8.32 7.65
N ASN A 40 -1.33 -9.32 8.47
CA ASN A 40 -1.50 -9.25 9.92
C ASN A 40 -0.14 -8.90 10.53
N PHE A 41 -0.10 -7.81 11.28
CA PHE A 41 1.09 -7.39 11.98
C PHE A 41 1.02 -7.92 13.42
N ALA A 42 2.11 -8.48 13.89
CA ALA A 42 2.26 -8.84 15.29
C ALA A 42 2.62 -7.63 16.16
N GLU A 43 3.04 -6.55 15.53
CA GLU A 43 3.52 -5.35 16.19
C GLU A 43 3.07 -4.12 15.42
N SER A 44 2.58 -3.10 16.13
CA SER A 44 2.25 -1.81 15.56
C SER A 44 3.44 -0.85 15.75
N GLY A 45 4.17 -0.57 14.67
CA GLY A 45 5.36 0.29 14.70
C GLY A 45 5.08 1.76 15.03
N ASP A 46 3.84 2.24 14.84
CA ASP A 46 3.41 3.61 15.13
C ASP A 46 2.21 3.57 16.07
N LEU A 47 2.46 3.62 17.36
CA LEU A 47 1.41 3.75 18.35
C LEU A 47 0.98 5.20 18.51
N ILE A 48 -0.33 5.40 18.59
CA ILE A 48 -0.91 6.66 19.04
C ILE A 48 -0.34 6.93 20.45
N GLY A 49 0.39 8.01 20.59
CA GLY A 49 0.86 8.44 21.91
C GLY A 49 2.33 8.18 22.25
N GLY A 50 3.17 7.76 21.29
CA GLY A 50 4.63 7.75 21.50
C GLY A 50 5.17 6.78 22.55
N SER A 51 4.36 5.83 22.99
CA SER A 51 4.80 4.85 23.98
C SER A 51 5.65 3.76 23.30
N ASN A 52 6.79 3.48 23.91
CA ASN A 52 7.77 2.44 23.55
C ASN A 52 7.23 0.99 23.69
N GLN A 53 5.98 0.73 23.36
CA GLN A 53 5.36 -0.58 23.51
C GLN A 53 5.50 -1.38 22.23
N SER A 54 6.66 -1.99 22.07
CA SER A 54 6.92 -3.01 21.08
C SER A 54 6.64 -4.38 21.70
N PHE A 55 5.93 -5.25 20.97
CA PHE A 55 5.72 -6.64 21.37
C PHE A 55 7.04 -7.33 21.72
N ILE A 56 8.08 -7.11 20.90
CA ILE A 56 9.42 -7.69 21.12
C ILE A 56 10.03 -7.15 22.41
N LYS A 57 9.88 -5.85 22.69
CA LYS A 57 10.37 -5.27 23.95
C LYS A 57 9.65 -5.87 25.15
N ASN A 58 8.34 -5.97 25.10
CA ASN A 58 7.54 -6.58 26.15
C ASN A 58 7.93 -8.06 26.36
N LEU A 59 8.13 -8.80 25.27
CA LEU A 59 8.57 -10.19 25.32
C LEU A 59 9.93 -10.36 26.02
N ILE A 60 10.89 -9.47 25.74
CA ILE A 60 12.23 -9.51 26.33
C ILE A 60 12.22 -9.05 27.79
N SER A 61 11.38 -8.07 28.11
CA SER A 61 11.30 -7.45 29.44
C SER A 61 10.37 -8.20 30.38
N PHE A 62 9.53 -9.10 29.85
CA PHE A 62 8.58 -9.87 30.67
C PHE A 62 9.28 -10.86 31.57
N ARG A 63 8.97 -10.82 32.84
CA ARG A 63 9.52 -11.74 33.83
C ARG A 63 8.80 -13.09 33.78
N PRO A 64 9.49 -14.22 33.54
CA PRO A 64 8.83 -15.51 33.36
C PRO A 64 8.24 -16.11 34.64
N ILE A 65 8.58 -15.55 35.81
CA ILE A 65 8.09 -15.99 37.12
C ILE A 65 7.51 -14.78 37.84
N ILE A 66 6.22 -14.83 38.09
CA ILE A 66 5.49 -13.89 38.93
C ILE A 66 5.47 -14.49 40.33
N THR A 67 6.12 -13.84 41.30
CA THR A 67 6.04 -14.21 42.71
C THR A 67 5.08 -13.26 43.41
N GLU A 68 4.35 -13.72 44.43
CA GLU A 68 3.39 -12.92 45.23
C GLU A 68 4.02 -11.62 45.76
N GLU A 69 5.32 -11.56 45.95
CA GLU A 69 6.08 -10.37 46.35
C GLU A 69 6.03 -9.23 45.32
N PHE A 70 5.71 -9.48 44.04
CA PHE A 70 5.65 -8.46 42.99
C PHE A 70 4.25 -7.87 42.81
N GLU A 71 3.19 -8.53 43.25
CA GLU A 71 1.83 -7.98 43.26
C GLU A 71 1.72 -6.77 44.21
N ASP A 72 2.54 -6.71 45.24
CA ASP A 72 2.57 -5.63 46.23
C ASP A 72 3.18 -4.30 45.68
N PHE A 73 3.91 -4.36 44.58
CA PHE A 73 4.54 -3.15 43.99
C PHE A 73 3.64 -2.39 43.01
N GLY A 74 2.37 -2.77 42.80
CA GLY A 74 1.42 -2.06 41.95
C GLY A 74 1.84 -2.01 40.48
N GLU A 75 2.78 -2.81 40.05
CA GLU A 75 3.10 -3.01 38.64
C GLU A 75 1.98 -3.87 38.02
N ASP A 76 1.28 -3.32 37.08
CA ASP A 76 0.25 -4.01 36.29
C ASP A 76 0.92 -5.02 35.34
N LEU A 77 1.42 -6.11 35.95
CA LEU A 77 2.18 -7.15 35.25
C LEU A 77 1.36 -7.85 34.15
N ASP A 78 0.04 -7.89 34.33
CA ASP A 78 -0.87 -8.45 33.34
C ASP A 78 -0.91 -7.64 32.05
N LEU A 79 -0.79 -6.32 32.11
CA LEU A 79 -0.83 -5.44 30.94
C LEU A 79 0.44 -5.50 30.08
N SER A 80 1.55 -5.95 30.64
CA SER A 80 2.80 -6.18 29.90
C SER A 80 2.94 -7.62 29.40
N ASN A 81 1.96 -8.48 29.71
CA ASN A 81 1.99 -9.89 29.36
C ASN A 81 1.97 -10.08 27.83
N PRO A 82 2.97 -10.73 27.22
CA PRO A 82 2.96 -11.01 25.78
C PRO A 82 1.77 -11.85 25.31
N TYR A 83 1.16 -12.64 26.18
CA TYR A 83 -0.04 -13.43 25.88
C TYR A 83 -1.25 -12.55 25.62
N SER A 84 -1.44 -11.50 26.42
CA SER A 84 -2.51 -10.52 26.20
C SER A 84 -2.37 -9.85 24.84
N TRP A 85 -1.13 -9.49 24.47
CA TRP A 85 -0.84 -8.93 23.16
C TRP A 85 -1.18 -9.88 22.01
N ILE A 86 -0.87 -11.16 22.13
CA ILE A 86 -1.17 -12.16 21.10
C ILE A 86 -2.66 -12.39 20.96
N ASN A 87 -3.41 -12.36 22.06
CA ASN A 87 -4.83 -12.75 22.08
C ASN A 87 -5.79 -11.57 21.88
N ASP A 88 -5.40 -10.37 22.29
CA ASP A 88 -6.29 -9.22 22.40
C ASP A 88 -5.82 -7.99 21.61
N PHE A 89 -4.83 -8.17 20.76
CA PHE A 89 -4.35 -7.19 19.79
C PHE A 89 -4.55 -7.67 18.36
N GLU A 90 -5.07 -6.80 17.53
CA GLU A 90 -5.27 -7.05 16.11
C GLU A 90 -4.75 -5.88 15.28
N ASP A 91 -3.90 -6.12 14.30
CA ASP A 91 -3.45 -5.10 13.34
C ASP A 91 -3.47 -5.70 11.94
N ILE A 92 -4.54 -5.43 11.23
CA ILE A 92 -4.79 -5.96 9.89
C ILE A 92 -4.73 -4.83 8.87
N SER A 93 -3.90 -4.99 7.86
CA SER A 93 -3.84 -4.10 6.70
C SER A 93 -4.24 -4.84 5.43
N LYS A 94 -5.23 -4.32 4.73
CA LYS A 94 -5.65 -4.79 3.41
C LYS A 94 -5.33 -3.73 2.36
N GLU A 95 -4.73 -4.14 1.27
CA GLU A 95 -4.40 -3.25 0.16
C GLU A 95 -4.87 -3.86 -1.16
N SER A 96 -5.49 -3.03 -1.99
CA SER A 96 -5.76 -3.33 -3.38
C SER A 96 -5.21 -2.22 -4.27
N ARG A 97 -4.59 -2.61 -5.38
CA ARG A 97 -4.04 -1.67 -6.36
C ARG A 97 -4.32 -2.15 -7.77
N TYR A 98 -4.87 -1.27 -8.58
CA TYR A 98 -5.16 -1.52 -9.98
C TYR A 98 -4.48 -0.44 -10.82
N ILE A 99 -3.70 -0.87 -11.80
CA ILE A 99 -3.02 0.01 -12.74
C ILE A 99 -3.42 -0.43 -14.13
N GLY A 100 -3.92 0.52 -14.92
CA GLY A 100 -4.25 0.28 -16.32
C GLY A 100 -3.69 1.38 -17.19
N ASN A 101 -3.20 1.03 -18.37
CA ASN A 101 -2.86 1.99 -19.38
C ASN A 101 -3.12 1.43 -20.79
N ILE A 102 -3.59 2.32 -21.66
CA ILE A 102 -3.83 2.05 -23.07
C ILE A 102 -3.04 3.08 -23.87
N GLY A 103 -2.30 2.62 -24.83
CA GLY A 103 -1.51 3.43 -25.75
C GLY A 103 -1.91 3.17 -27.19
N LEU A 104 -2.04 4.22 -27.97
CA LEU A 104 -2.26 4.16 -29.39
C LEU A 104 -1.14 4.91 -30.10
N THR A 105 -0.42 4.22 -30.98
CA THR A 105 0.64 4.81 -31.77
C THR A 105 0.23 4.82 -33.26
N TYR A 106 0.21 6.01 -33.85
CA TYR A 106 -0.08 6.20 -35.26
C TYR A 106 1.17 6.66 -36.01
N LYS A 107 1.54 5.90 -37.04
CA LYS A 107 2.63 6.25 -37.99
C LYS A 107 2.07 7.25 -39.01
N LEU A 108 2.49 8.48 -38.92
CA LEU A 108 2.08 9.54 -39.84
C LEU A 108 2.65 9.32 -41.23
N PRO A 109 2.04 9.93 -42.31
CA PRO A 109 2.54 9.78 -43.67
C PRO A 109 3.95 10.33 -43.88
N VAL A 110 4.43 11.18 -42.97
CA VAL A 110 5.80 11.72 -42.97
C VAL A 110 6.74 10.69 -42.43
N GLN A 111 7.75 10.32 -43.24
CA GLN A 111 8.73 9.31 -42.87
C GLN A 111 9.46 9.64 -41.53
N GLY A 112 9.37 8.76 -40.60
CA GLY A 112 9.98 8.91 -39.27
C GLY A 112 9.12 9.63 -38.22
N LEU A 113 7.92 10.12 -38.60
CA LEU A 113 7.01 10.82 -37.68
C LEU A 113 5.94 9.87 -37.15
N ARG A 114 5.79 9.84 -35.81
CA ARG A 114 4.79 9.04 -35.10
C ARG A 114 4.07 9.89 -34.08
N TYR A 115 2.78 9.74 -33.99
CA TYR A 115 1.96 10.31 -32.93
C TYR A 115 1.55 9.19 -31.98
N GLN A 116 1.72 9.41 -30.69
CA GLN A 116 1.39 8.46 -29.65
C GLN A 116 0.54 9.12 -28.58
N VAL A 117 -0.62 8.54 -28.31
CA VAL A 117 -1.47 8.87 -27.16
C VAL A 117 -1.37 7.73 -26.15
N LYS A 118 -1.18 8.06 -24.89
CA LYS A 118 -1.26 7.10 -23.78
C LYS A 118 -2.21 7.63 -22.73
N ILE A 119 -3.17 6.81 -22.37
CA ILE A 119 -4.12 7.07 -21.27
C ILE A 119 -3.86 6.03 -20.21
N GLY A 120 -3.68 6.46 -18.97
CA GLY A 120 -3.43 5.57 -17.85
C GLY A 120 -4.15 5.99 -16.59
N GLY A 121 -4.38 5.03 -15.72
CA GLY A 121 -4.94 5.24 -14.42
C GLY A 121 -4.36 4.29 -13.39
N ASN A 122 -4.36 4.72 -12.14
CA ASN A 122 -3.97 3.92 -11.00
C ASN A 122 -4.95 4.20 -9.86
N ILE A 123 -5.48 3.14 -9.28
CA ILE A 123 -6.35 3.18 -8.10
C ILE A 123 -5.68 2.32 -7.04
N ARG A 124 -5.48 2.89 -5.86
CA ARG A 124 -4.94 2.21 -4.70
C ARG A 124 -5.82 2.48 -3.50
N ASN A 125 -6.35 1.43 -2.91
CA ASN A 125 -7.11 1.47 -1.68
C ASN A 125 -6.33 0.68 -0.63
N LYS A 126 -6.12 1.30 0.53
CA LYS A 126 -5.50 0.64 1.68
C LYS A 126 -6.35 0.94 2.90
N GLU A 127 -6.71 -0.10 3.63
CA GLU A 127 -7.38 -0.02 4.91
C GLU A 127 -6.51 -0.72 5.95
N ARG A 128 -6.30 -0.08 7.09
CA ARG A 128 -5.63 -0.68 8.24
C ARG A 128 -6.53 -0.53 9.45
N ARG A 129 -6.83 -1.65 10.06
CA ARG A 129 -7.62 -1.74 11.29
C ARG A 129 -6.69 -2.19 12.41
N ARG A 130 -6.65 -1.41 13.49
CA ARG A 130 -5.94 -1.71 14.71
C ARG A 130 -6.94 -1.79 15.85
N PHE A 131 -6.93 -2.90 16.55
CA PHE A 131 -7.77 -3.14 17.72
C PHE A 131 -6.88 -3.45 18.90
N PHE A 132 -7.18 -2.84 20.04
CA PHE A 132 -6.54 -3.05 21.31
C PHE A 132 -7.62 -3.40 22.33
N GLY A 133 -7.66 -4.64 22.76
CA GLY A 133 -8.58 -5.10 23.79
C GLY A 133 -8.10 -4.70 25.18
N THR A 134 -9.00 -4.83 26.15
CA THR A 134 -8.80 -4.35 27.54
C THR A 134 -7.67 -5.03 28.29
N THR A 135 -7.20 -6.17 27.82
CA THR A 135 -6.02 -6.85 28.41
C THR A 135 -4.70 -6.31 27.88
N THR A 136 -4.72 -5.42 26.88
CA THR A 136 -3.52 -4.68 26.43
C THR A 136 -3.44 -3.35 27.18
N TRP A 137 -2.23 -2.84 27.39
CA TRP A 137 -2.04 -1.57 28.11
C TRP A 137 -2.85 -0.41 27.52
N LEU A 138 -2.82 -0.25 26.19
CA LEU A 138 -3.55 0.82 25.54
C LEU A 138 -5.07 0.61 25.63
N GLY A 139 -5.53 -0.61 25.40
CA GLY A 139 -6.94 -0.93 25.48
C GLY A 139 -7.49 -0.90 26.90
N ASN A 140 -6.70 -1.22 27.92
CA ASN A 140 -7.10 -1.07 29.30
C ASN A 140 -7.37 0.39 29.65
N ASN A 141 -6.43 1.29 29.31
CA ASN A 141 -6.58 2.72 29.59
C ASN A 141 -7.76 3.37 28.85
N ALA A 142 -8.14 2.84 27.68
CA ALA A 142 -9.18 3.36 26.83
C ALA A 142 -10.50 2.56 26.91
N ASN A 143 -10.59 1.56 27.80
CA ASN A 143 -11.69 0.60 27.87
C ASN A 143 -12.05 -0.01 26.49
N GLY A 144 -11.02 -0.48 25.79
CA GLY A 144 -11.07 -0.90 24.40
C GLY A 144 -10.79 0.26 23.44
N ALA A 145 -9.89 0.03 22.46
CA ALA A 145 -9.55 1.01 21.44
C ALA A 145 -9.55 0.39 20.04
N LEU A 146 -10.21 1.06 19.10
CA LEU A 146 -10.25 0.68 17.70
C LEU A 146 -9.84 1.86 16.82
N GLN A 147 -8.87 1.66 15.94
CA GLN A 147 -8.51 2.65 14.94
C GLN A 147 -8.61 2.04 13.54
N ILE A 148 -9.33 2.71 12.66
CA ILE A 148 -9.41 2.37 11.25
C ILE A 148 -8.82 3.51 10.43
N THR A 149 -7.80 3.21 9.63
CA THR A 149 -7.17 4.17 8.73
C THR A 149 -7.44 3.73 7.29
N GLY A 150 -8.07 4.58 6.51
CA GLY A 150 -8.34 4.39 5.09
C GLY A 150 -7.51 5.34 4.23
N LEU A 151 -6.79 4.83 3.24
CA LEU A 151 -6.09 5.60 2.23
C LEU A 151 -6.64 5.23 0.85
N ASN A 152 -7.23 6.21 0.17
CA ASN A 152 -7.66 6.08 -1.21
C ASN A 152 -6.82 7.02 -2.08
N ASN A 153 -6.14 6.46 -3.06
CA ASN A 153 -5.32 7.21 -4.01
C ASN A 153 -5.73 6.82 -5.42
N SER A 154 -6.21 7.78 -6.19
CA SER A 154 -6.51 7.61 -7.60
C SER A 154 -5.74 8.61 -8.43
N SER A 155 -5.21 8.17 -9.56
CA SER A 155 -4.58 9.04 -10.55
C SER A 155 -5.04 8.69 -11.94
N PHE A 156 -5.14 9.71 -12.76
CA PHE A 156 -5.45 9.62 -14.18
C PHE A 156 -4.46 10.46 -14.96
N GLN A 157 -3.91 9.90 -16.03
CA GLN A 157 -2.89 10.55 -16.83
C GLN A 157 -3.19 10.39 -18.32
N VAL A 158 -3.03 11.48 -19.07
CA VAL A 158 -3.07 11.48 -20.54
C VAL A 158 -1.75 12.06 -21.05
N ASN A 159 -1.06 11.28 -21.85
CA ASN A 159 0.18 11.69 -22.49
C ASN A 159 0.00 11.71 -24.01
N ASN A 160 0.40 12.80 -24.61
CA ASN A 160 0.44 12.97 -26.06
C ASN A 160 1.87 13.24 -26.49
N PHE A 161 2.39 12.43 -27.39
CA PHE A 161 3.76 12.54 -27.88
C PHE A 161 3.78 12.58 -29.40
N LEU A 162 4.51 13.53 -29.96
CA LEU A 162 4.90 13.56 -31.35
C LEU A 162 6.40 13.22 -31.41
N ARG A 163 6.72 12.11 -32.04
CA ARG A 163 8.09 11.59 -32.12
C ARG A 163 8.57 11.61 -33.57
N PHE A 164 9.68 12.27 -33.80
CA PHE A 164 10.36 12.27 -35.10
C PHE A 164 11.70 11.58 -34.99
N ASN A 165 11.91 10.54 -35.79
CA ASN A 165 13.15 9.79 -35.83
C ASN A 165 13.52 9.49 -37.29
N ARG A 166 14.55 10.19 -37.77
CA ARG A 166 14.98 10.05 -39.16
C ARG A 166 16.49 10.18 -39.31
N THR A 167 17.08 9.33 -40.18
CA THR A 167 18.47 9.45 -40.59
C THR A 167 18.51 10.17 -41.93
N LEU A 168 19.15 11.33 -41.97
CA LEU A 168 19.34 12.14 -43.15
C LEU A 168 20.67 11.83 -43.80
N LYS A 169 20.70 11.64 -45.12
CA LYS A 169 21.90 11.42 -45.91
C LYS A 169 22.84 10.30 -45.36
N ARG A 170 22.30 9.32 -44.62
CA ARG A 170 23.05 8.22 -43.97
C ARG A 170 24.09 8.67 -42.92
N LYS A 171 24.20 10.00 -42.66
CA LYS A 171 25.21 10.57 -41.72
C LYS A 171 24.61 11.24 -40.51
N HIS A 172 23.43 11.82 -40.61
CA HIS A 172 22.82 12.59 -39.52
C HIS A 172 21.55 11.90 -39.02
N ARG A 173 21.57 11.46 -37.77
CA ARG A 173 20.39 10.89 -37.10
C ARG A 173 19.74 11.97 -36.24
N ILE A 174 18.50 12.32 -36.57
CA ILE A 174 17.69 13.29 -35.81
C ILE A 174 16.65 12.51 -35.03
N ASN A 175 16.65 12.69 -33.70
CA ASN A 175 15.63 12.19 -32.80
C ASN A 175 15.03 13.40 -32.05
N SER A 176 13.74 13.61 -32.22
CA SER A 176 13.02 14.69 -31.56
C SER A 176 11.74 14.17 -30.95
N VAL A 177 11.40 14.66 -29.77
CA VAL A 177 10.13 14.35 -29.09
C VAL A 177 9.52 15.65 -28.60
N LEU A 178 8.27 15.87 -28.97
CA LEU A 178 7.42 16.91 -28.42
C LEU A 178 6.28 16.21 -27.66
N GLY A 179 6.03 16.62 -26.42
CA GLY A 179 5.03 15.97 -25.60
C GLY A 179 4.26 16.93 -24.72
N VAL A 180 2.99 16.58 -24.50
CA VAL A 180 2.09 17.23 -23.54
C VAL A 180 1.52 16.15 -22.63
N THR A 181 1.62 16.37 -21.34
CA THR A 181 1.08 15.48 -20.31
C THR A 181 0.04 16.22 -19.48
N TYR A 182 -1.09 15.57 -19.27
CA TYR A 182 -2.09 15.97 -18.30
C TYR A 182 -2.20 14.90 -17.24
N ASP A 183 -2.04 15.29 -15.97
CA ASP A 183 -2.08 14.39 -14.82
C ASP A 183 -3.00 14.95 -13.75
N VAL A 184 -3.87 14.08 -13.21
CA VAL A 184 -4.74 14.40 -12.08
C VAL A 184 -4.57 13.32 -11.03
N ARG A 185 -4.33 13.75 -9.80
CA ARG A 185 -4.20 12.85 -8.65
C ARG A 185 -5.13 13.30 -7.53
N LYS A 186 -5.89 12.34 -7.00
CA LYS A 186 -6.74 12.53 -5.83
C LYS A 186 -6.29 11.58 -4.72
N VAL A 187 -6.02 12.14 -3.56
CA VAL A 187 -5.67 11.39 -2.35
C VAL A 187 -6.67 11.73 -1.28
N SER A 188 -7.25 10.71 -0.65
CA SER A 188 -8.13 10.83 0.50
C SER A 188 -7.61 9.93 1.61
N ASN A 189 -7.45 10.48 2.79
CA ASN A 189 -7.05 9.77 3.99
C ASN A 189 -8.11 9.97 5.07
N ASN A 190 -8.64 8.88 5.59
CA ASN A 190 -9.67 8.88 6.63
C ASN A 190 -9.13 8.12 7.84
N ILE A 191 -9.30 8.70 9.02
CA ILE A 191 -8.93 8.07 10.29
C ILE A 191 -10.16 8.10 11.18
N TYR A 192 -10.58 6.93 11.62
CA TYR A 192 -11.66 6.74 12.60
C TYR A 192 -11.03 6.11 13.83
N ALA A 193 -11.25 6.73 14.98
CA ALA A 193 -10.82 6.22 16.27
C ALA A 193 -12.04 6.14 17.18
N VAL A 194 -12.20 5.04 17.86
CA VAL A 194 -13.27 4.77 18.82
C VAL A 194 -12.66 4.15 20.06
N GLU A 195 -13.06 4.60 21.21
CA GLU A 195 -12.66 4.15 22.54
C GLU A 195 -13.90 3.91 23.39
N ASP A 196 -13.75 3.23 24.53
CA ASP A 196 -14.80 3.02 25.53
C ASP A 196 -16.03 2.25 24.99
N PHE A 197 -15.78 1.06 24.45
CA PHE A 197 -16.84 0.22 23.86
C PHE A 197 -16.87 -1.24 24.37
N VAL A 198 -16.14 -1.55 25.45
CA VAL A 198 -16.10 -2.88 26.09
C VAL A 198 -16.74 -2.85 27.47
#